data_cd551eaaf56a1808f0305a0321767a51
#
_entry.id   cd551eaaf56a1808f0305a0321767a51
#
_cell.length_a   1.000
_cell.length_b   1.000
_cell.length_c   1.000
_cell.angle_alpha   90.00
_cell.angle_beta   90.00
_cell.angle_gamma   90.00
#
_symmetry.space_group_name_H-M   'P 1'
#
loop_
_entity.id
_entity.type
_entity.pdbx_description
1 polymer ?
#
loop_
_entity_poly.entity_id
_entity_poly.type
_entity_poly.pdbx_seq_one_letter_code
_entity_poly.pdbx_strand_id
1 'polypeptide(L)'
;RYVQVDELLDLCDGFLLTGGRPNVHPSEYGEDETPAHGAFDRGRDAITLPLIRACVDRGQPFLGICRGFQEVNVALGGTLHPEIRDLPGRMNHRMPPKGTLEECFALRHMVTFAEGGIFHRLMGAREVMTNTLHGQGIARAAANIVIDGHAPDGTPEAIYVRDAPGFAL
;
A
#
# COMPACT_ATOMS: atom_id res chain seq x y z
N ARG A 1 -14.83 18.15 -15.64
CA ARG A 1 -13.90 18.99 -14.87
C ARG A 1 -13.07 18.02 -14.03
N TYR A 2 -11.78 17.98 -14.22
CA TYR A 2 -10.90 17.17 -13.37
C TYR A 2 -10.83 17.83 -11.99
N VAL A 3 -10.99 17.03 -10.93
CA VAL A 3 -10.80 17.52 -9.55
C VAL A 3 -9.33 17.85 -9.37
N GLN A 4 -9.05 19.05 -8.87
CA GLN A 4 -7.68 19.47 -8.57
C GLN A 4 -7.29 18.96 -7.19
N VAL A 5 -6.04 18.53 -7.03
CA VAL A 5 -5.54 18.02 -5.74
C VAL A 5 -5.72 19.06 -4.63
N ASP A 6 -5.44 20.33 -4.91
CA ASP A 6 -5.62 21.43 -3.94
C ASP A 6 -7.08 21.57 -3.48
N GLU A 7 -8.06 21.44 -4.38
CA GLU A 7 -9.48 21.46 -4.02
C GLU A 7 -9.83 20.31 -3.06
N LEU A 8 -9.26 19.12 -3.26
CA LEU A 8 -9.46 17.98 -2.34
C LEU A 8 -8.86 18.26 -0.95
N LEU A 9 -7.65 18.78 -0.91
CA LEU A 9 -6.94 19.09 0.33
C LEU A 9 -7.66 20.18 1.15
N ASP A 10 -8.32 21.12 0.49
CA ASP A 10 -9.06 22.19 1.16
C ASP A 10 -10.45 21.73 1.63
N LEU A 11 -11.01 20.67 1.04
CA LEU A 11 -12.34 20.14 1.37
C LEU A 11 -12.34 19.03 2.41
N CYS A 12 -11.21 18.33 2.59
CA CYS A 12 -11.14 17.14 3.42
C CYS A 12 -10.15 17.31 4.57
N ASP A 13 -10.49 16.79 5.75
CA ASP A 13 -9.59 16.78 6.91
C ASP A 13 -8.56 15.63 6.85
N GLY A 14 -8.76 14.67 5.97
CA GLY A 14 -7.88 13.51 5.77
C GLY A 14 -8.38 12.58 4.68
N PHE A 15 -7.57 11.59 4.32
CA PHE A 15 -7.85 10.69 3.19
C PHE A 15 -7.74 9.22 3.54
N LEU A 16 -8.69 8.42 3.06
CA LEU A 16 -8.60 6.98 3.02
C LEU A 16 -8.35 6.52 1.58
N LEU A 17 -7.14 6.01 1.32
CA LEU A 17 -6.75 5.43 0.05
C LEU A 17 -7.10 3.95 0.07
N THR A 18 -8.24 3.59 -0.51
CA THR A 18 -8.78 2.24 -0.45
C THR A 18 -8.00 1.23 -1.29
N GLY A 19 -8.19 -0.06 -1.02
CA GLY A 19 -7.76 -1.13 -1.89
C GLY A 19 -8.40 -1.07 -3.28
N GLY A 20 -7.90 -1.86 -4.21
CA GLY A 20 -8.41 -1.98 -5.58
C GLY A 20 -7.77 -3.13 -6.34
N ARG A 21 -8.50 -3.69 -7.32
CA ARG A 21 -7.99 -4.79 -8.15
C ARG A 21 -6.90 -4.36 -9.15
N PRO A 22 -7.03 -3.19 -9.84
CA PRO A 22 -5.98 -2.72 -10.75
C PRO A 22 -4.70 -2.40 -10.00
N ASN A 23 -3.57 -2.73 -10.59
CA ASN A 23 -2.24 -2.43 -10.07
C ASN A 23 -1.83 -0.97 -10.35
N VAL A 24 -0.83 -0.47 -9.63
CA VAL A 24 -0.16 0.78 -9.97
C VAL A 24 0.65 0.56 -11.24
N HIS A 25 0.57 1.49 -12.19
CA HIS A 25 1.23 1.35 -13.47
C HIS A 25 2.77 1.41 -13.33
N PRO A 26 3.55 0.52 -13.97
CA PRO A 26 5.01 0.44 -13.80
C PRO A 26 5.75 1.72 -14.20
N SER A 27 5.23 2.50 -15.15
CA SER A 27 5.86 3.80 -15.51
C SER A 27 5.91 4.79 -14.33
N GLU A 28 5.05 4.64 -13.30
CA GLU A 28 5.03 5.51 -12.13
C GLU A 28 6.24 5.27 -11.19
N TYR A 29 6.91 4.13 -11.34
CA TYR A 29 8.12 3.78 -10.59
C TYR A 29 9.30 3.38 -11.47
N GLY A 30 9.27 3.76 -12.77
CA GLY A 30 10.39 3.66 -13.69
C GLY A 30 10.66 2.28 -14.26
N GLU A 31 9.64 1.42 -14.32
CA GLU A 31 9.73 0.08 -14.89
C GLU A 31 8.93 -0.04 -16.20
N ASP A 32 9.31 -1.00 -17.03
CA ASP A 32 8.59 -1.34 -18.26
C ASP A 32 7.37 -2.22 -17.95
N GLU A 33 6.31 -2.03 -18.73
CA GLU A 33 5.11 -2.86 -18.64
C GLU A 33 5.41 -4.29 -19.11
N THR A 34 4.98 -5.27 -18.30
CA THR A 34 5.04 -6.70 -18.62
C THR A 34 3.69 -7.36 -18.33
N PRO A 35 3.41 -8.55 -18.90
CA PRO A 35 2.17 -9.28 -18.60
C PRO A 35 1.94 -9.59 -17.12
N ALA A 36 3.00 -9.65 -16.29
CA ALA A 36 2.90 -9.89 -14.86
C ALA A 36 2.25 -8.73 -14.09
N HIS A 37 2.28 -7.51 -14.63
CA HIS A 37 1.70 -6.33 -13.99
C HIS A 37 0.16 -6.33 -13.97
N GLY A 38 -0.51 -7.05 -14.89
CA GLY A 38 -1.98 -7.15 -14.95
C GLY A 38 -2.67 -5.85 -15.38
N ALA A 39 -3.90 -5.65 -14.91
CA ALA A 39 -4.70 -4.47 -15.25
C ALA A 39 -4.29 -3.25 -14.42
N PHE A 40 -4.46 -2.06 -14.99
CA PHE A 40 -4.10 -0.76 -14.40
C PHE A 40 -5.29 0.18 -14.27
N ASP A 41 -5.17 1.16 -13.38
CA ASP A 41 -6.06 2.31 -13.28
C ASP A 41 -5.22 3.61 -13.29
N ARG A 42 -4.83 4.03 -14.49
CA ARG A 42 -4.02 5.24 -14.69
C ARG A 42 -4.74 6.52 -14.28
N GLY A 43 -6.08 6.51 -14.33
CA GLY A 43 -6.89 7.64 -13.86
C GLY A 43 -6.76 7.82 -12.35
N ARG A 44 -6.78 6.73 -11.61
CA ARG A 44 -6.53 6.74 -10.17
C ARG A 44 -5.08 7.12 -9.86
N ASP A 45 -4.09 6.55 -10.54
CA ASP A 45 -2.68 6.89 -10.34
C ASP A 45 -2.43 8.40 -10.53
N ALA A 46 -3.02 9.00 -11.57
CA ALA A 46 -2.89 10.42 -11.87
C ALA A 46 -3.46 11.36 -10.78
N ILE A 47 -4.36 10.86 -9.93
CA ILE A 47 -4.95 11.62 -8.81
C ILE A 47 -4.26 11.27 -7.50
N THR A 48 -4.13 9.98 -7.18
CA THR A 48 -3.69 9.55 -5.85
C THR A 48 -2.21 9.80 -5.60
N LEU A 49 -1.33 9.62 -6.60
CA LEU A 49 0.10 9.82 -6.38
C LEU A 49 0.46 11.29 -6.08
N PRO A 50 -0.04 12.30 -6.83
CA PRO A 50 0.13 13.70 -6.45
C PRO A 50 -0.53 14.05 -5.11
N LEU A 51 -1.72 13.50 -4.83
CA LEU A 51 -2.44 13.74 -3.58
C LEU A 51 -1.63 13.27 -2.36
N ILE A 52 -1.03 12.07 -2.41
CA ILE A 52 -0.20 11.55 -1.33
C ILE A 52 0.97 12.48 -1.04
N ARG A 53 1.69 12.94 -2.08
CA ARG A 53 2.81 13.88 -1.91
C ARG A 53 2.35 15.17 -1.22
N ALA A 54 1.24 15.73 -1.70
CA ALA A 54 0.68 16.97 -1.15
C ALA A 54 0.17 16.80 0.29
N CYS A 55 -0.38 15.63 0.64
CA CYS A 55 -0.74 15.30 2.03
C CYS A 55 0.49 15.29 2.94
N VAL A 56 1.59 14.66 2.50
CA VAL A 56 2.84 14.64 3.28
C VAL A 56 3.38 16.06 3.47
N ASP A 57 3.42 16.87 2.39
CA ASP A 57 3.93 18.24 2.43
C ASP A 57 3.09 19.16 3.33
N ARG A 58 1.75 19.00 3.34
CA ARG A 58 0.84 19.79 4.17
C ARG A 58 0.63 19.23 5.58
N GLY A 59 1.13 18.02 5.88
CA GLY A 59 0.86 17.33 7.14
C GLY A 59 -0.59 16.84 7.26
N GLN A 60 -1.28 16.65 6.14
CA GLN A 60 -2.65 16.19 6.13
C GLN A 60 -2.71 14.66 6.33
N PRO A 61 -3.56 14.15 7.25
CA PRO A 61 -3.56 12.73 7.58
C PRO A 61 -4.10 11.87 6.44
N PHE A 62 -3.50 10.70 6.25
CA PHE A 62 -4.03 9.68 5.34
C PHE A 62 -3.72 8.25 5.82
N LEU A 63 -4.55 7.31 5.37
CA LEU A 63 -4.35 5.87 5.53
C LEU A 63 -4.44 5.18 4.18
N GLY A 64 -3.40 4.42 3.80
CA GLY A 64 -3.35 3.60 2.60
C GLY A 64 -3.63 2.12 2.90
N ILE A 65 -4.64 1.53 2.24
CA ILE A 65 -4.99 0.12 2.40
C ILE A 65 -4.72 -0.63 1.10
N CYS A 66 -3.97 -1.75 1.13
CA CYS A 66 -3.69 -2.63 0.00
C CYS A 66 -3.08 -1.84 -1.18
N ARG A 67 -3.85 -1.52 -2.22
CA ARG A 67 -3.38 -0.66 -3.32
C ARG A 67 -2.97 0.73 -2.82
N GLY A 68 -3.71 1.33 -1.89
CA GLY A 68 -3.35 2.62 -1.28
C GLY A 68 -1.98 2.57 -0.59
N PHE A 69 -1.67 1.50 0.13
CA PHE A 69 -0.35 1.23 0.70
C PHE A 69 0.76 1.20 -0.37
N GLN A 70 0.50 0.57 -1.52
CA GLN A 70 1.45 0.53 -2.64
C GLN A 70 1.61 1.90 -3.29
N GLU A 71 0.51 2.66 -3.44
CA GLU A 71 0.50 4.03 -3.95
C GLU A 71 1.35 4.96 -3.07
N VAL A 72 1.29 4.81 -1.74
CA VAL A 72 2.13 5.58 -0.81
C VAL A 72 3.61 5.36 -1.09
N ASN A 73 4.04 4.11 -1.23
CA ASN A 73 5.44 3.80 -1.53
C ASN A 73 5.88 4.39 -2.88
N VAL A 74 5.07 4.23 -3.93
CA VAL A 74 5.39 4.74 -5.28
C VAL A 74 5.39 6.27 -5.31
N ALA A 75 4.39 6.92 -4.71
CA ALA A 75 4.30 8.37 -4.65
C ALA A 75 5.56 9.02 -4.05
N LEU A 76 6.20 8.33 -3.10
CA LEU A 76 7.39 8.81 -2.39
C LEU A 76 8.71 8.29 -3.01
N GLY A 77 8.66 7.60 -4.15
CA GLY A 77 9.82 7.19 -4.94
C GLY A 77 10.30 5.75 -4.71
N GLY A 78 9.48 4.91 -4.09
CA GLY A 78 9.70 3.47 -4.00
C GLY A 78 9.30 2.73 -5.27
N THR A 79 9.57 1.41 -5.31
CA THR A 79 9.23 0.52 -6.43
C THR A 79 8.43 -0.69 -5.94
N LEU A 80 7.77 -1.40 -6.87
CA LEU A 80 6.93 -2.55 -6.59
C LEU A 80 7.38 -3.79 -7.37
N HIS A 81 7.24 -4.96 -6.77
CA HIS A 81 7.20 -6.23 -7.50
C HIS A 81 5.84 -6.36 -8.17
N PRO A 82 5.76 -6.72 -9.46
CA PRO A 82 4.49 -6.90 -10.16
C PRO A 82 3.67 -8.08 -9.61
N GLU A 83 4.36 -9.13 -9.13
CA GLU A 83 3.74 -10.35 -8.63
C GLU A 83 4.63 -11.00 -7.56
N ILE A 84 4.22 -10.91 -6.28
CA ILE A 84 5.01 -11.39 -5.13
C ILE A 84 5.21 -12.91 -5.18
N ARG A 85 4.17 -13.68 -5.52
CA ARG A 85 4.23 -15.16 -5.52
C ARG A 85 5.25 -15.75 -6.49
N ASP A 86 5.69 -14.95 -7.49
CA ASP A 86 6.69 -15.40 -8.46
C ASP A 86 8.12 -15.24 -7.91
N LEU A 87 8.28 -14.62 -6.74
CA LEU A 87 9.56 -14.48 -6.06
C LEU A 87 9.90 -15.71 -5.23
N PRO A 88 11.17 -16.17 -5.21
CA PRO A 88 11.59 -17.29 -4.39
C PRO A 88 11.26 -17.10 -2.91
N GLY A 89 10.62 -18.11 -2.30
CA GLY A 89 10.30 -18.13 -0.87
C GLY A 89 9.11 -17.24 -0.45
N ARG A 90 8.43 -16.61 -1.39
CA ARG A 90 7.24 -15.80 -1.11
C ARG A 90 5.96 -16.63 -1.17
N MET A 91 5.00 -16.24 -0.35
CA MET A 91 3.65 -16.81 -0.32
C MET A 91 2.80 -16.27 -1.47
N ASN A 92 1.67 -16.93 -1.73
CA ASN A 92 0.66 -16.37 -2.61
C ASN A 92 -0.26 -15.45 -1.83
N HIS A 93 -0.09 -14.14 -2.00
CA HIS A 93 -0.87 -13.09 -1.36
C HIS A 93 -2.18 -12.76 -2.10
N ARG A 94 -2.45 -13.39 -3.25
CA ARG A 94 -3.67 -13.11 -4.01
C ARG A 94 -4.90 -13.74 -3.38
N MET A 95 -6.01 -13.06 -3.58
CA MET A 95 -7.34 -13.61 -3.31
C MET A 95 -7.53 -14.94 -4.05
N PRO A 96 -8.18 -15.94 -3.45
CA PRO A 96 -8.57 -17.16 -4.15
C PRO A 96 -9.37 -16.84 -5.42
N PRO A 97 -9.12 -17.54 -6.53
CA PRO A 97 -9.81 -17.28 -7.79
C PRO A 97 -11.29 -17.71 -7.76
N LYS A 98 -11.68 -18.52 -6.78
CA LYS A 98 -13.04 -19.06 -6.57
C LYS A 98 -13.32 -19.14 -5.09
N GLY A 99 -14.60 -19.02 -4.72
CA GLY A 99 -15.07 -19.13 -3.34
C GLY A 99 -16.22 -18.15 -3.05
N THR A 100 -16.83 -18.29 -1.90
CA THR A 100 -17.74 -17.30 -1.34
C THR A 100 -16.99 -16.03 -0.94
N LEU A 101 -17.68 -14.94 -0.66
CA LEU A 101 -17.05 -13.71 -0.13
C LEU A 101 -16.32 -14.01 1.18
N GLU A 102 -16.90 -14.80 2.05
CA GLU A 102 -16.31 -15.18 3.33
C GLU A 102 -14.98 -15.94 3.14
N GLU A 103 -14.92 -16.91 2.23
CA GLU A 103 -13.71 -17.66 1.90
C GLU A 103 -12.64 -16.76 1.24
N CYS A 104 -13.07 -15.86 0.36
CA CYS A 104 -12.16 -14.92 -0.32
C CYS A 104 -11.52 -13.93 0.65
N PHE A 105 -12.25 -13.48 1.67
CA PHE A 105 -11.78 -12.52 2.67
C PHE A 105 -11.35 -13.16 4.01
N ALA A 106 -11.28 -14.48 4.08
CA ALA A 106 -10.82 -15.18 5.27
C ALA A 106 -9.40 -14.75 5.68
N LEU A 107 -9.16 -14.71 6.99
CA LEU A 107 -7.83 -14.46 7.56
C LEU A 107 -6.88 -15.59 7.16
N ARG A 108 -5.62 -15.24 6.80
CA ARG A 108 -4.69 -16.19 6.18
C ARG A 108 -3.32 -16.27 6.82
N HIS A 109 -2.77 -15.16 7.26
CA HIS A 109 -1.44 -15.13 7.86
C HIS A 109 -1.32 -14.07 8.94
N MET A 110 -0.34 -14.23 9.80
CA MET A 110 0.04 -13.21 10.77
C MET A 110 0.84 -12.11 10.08
N VAL A 111 0.66 -10.88 10.54
CA VAL A 111 1.59 -9.78 10.32
C VAL A 111 2.28 -9.48 11.65
N THR A 112 3.60 -9.53 11.65
CA THR A 112 4.42 -9.22 12.83
C THR A 112 4.94 -7.79 12.72
N PHE A 113 4.61 -6.94 13.68
CA PHE A 113 5.03 -5.54 13.75
C PHE A 113 6.37 -5.38 14.46
N ALA A 114 7.10 -4.32 14.11
CA ALA A 114 8.31 -3.91 14.81
C ALA A 114 8.00 -3.62 16.28
N GLU A 115 8.86 -4.10 17.19
CA GLU A 115 8.68 -3.86 18.62
C GLU A 115 8.77 -2.36 18.94
N GLY A 116 7.74 -1.82 19.62
CA GLY A 116 7.63 -0.38 19.86
C GLY A 116 7.30 0.46 18.63
N GLY A 117 7.06 -0.16 17.47
CA GLY A 117 6.64 0.48 16.24
C GLY A 117 5.27 1.14 16.33
N ILE A 118 4.91 1.91 15.31
CA ILE A 118 3.62 2.64 15.26
C ILE A 118 2.45 1.65 15.28
N PHE A 119 2.49 0.63 14.40
CA PHE A 119 1.42 -0.37 14.32
C PHE A 119 1.33 -1.23 15.57
N HIS A 120 2.47 -1.61 16.20
CA HIS A 120 2.45 -2.30 17.49
C HIS A 120 1.68 -1.50 18.54
N ARG A 121 1.91 -0.18 18.63
CA ARG A 121 1.20 0.69 19.59
C ARG A 121 -0.28 0.89 19.23
N LEU A 122 -0.59 1.07 17.96
CA LEU A 122 -1.97 1.28 17.49
C LEU A 122 -2.83 0.03 17.68
N MET A 123 -2.29 -1.15 17.39
CA MET A 123 -3.01 -2.42 17.46
C MET A 123 -3.04 -2.99 18.88
N GLY A 124 -2.15 -2.52 19.78
CA GLY A 124 -2.00 -3.07 21.11
C GLY A 124 -1.47 -4.52 21.13
N ALA A 125 -0.95 -4.99 20.00
CA ALA A 125 -0.46 -6.36 19.82
C ALA A 125 0.70 -6.35 18.82
N ARG A 126 1.69 -7.23 19.06
CA ARG A 126 2.84 -7.38 18.16
C ARG A 126 2.53 -8.16 16.89
N GLU A 127 1.48 -8.98 16.94
CA GLU A 127 1.07 -9.82 15.83
C GLU A 127 -0.45 -9.73 15.64
N VAL A 128 -0.87 -9.63 14.39
CA VAL A 128 -2.29 -9.58 14.02
C VAL A 128 -2.55 -10.52 12.85
N MET A 129 -3.56 -11.35 12.96
CA MET A 129 -4.02 -12.19 11.86
C MET A 129 -4.75 -11.32 10.83
N THR A 130 -4.37 -11.42 9.56
CA THR A 130 -4.95 -10.62 8.47
C THR A 130 -5.35 -11.48 7.27
N ASN A 131 -6.23 -10.94 6.44
CA ASN A 131 -6.44 -11.46 5.08
C ASN A 131 -5.36 -10.90 4.13
N THR A 132 -5.28 -11.48 2.93
CA THR A 132 -4.36 -11.00 1.90
C THR A 132 -4.99 -11.20 0.52
N LEU A 133 -5.01 -10.13 -0.29
CA LEU A 133 -5.79 -10.04 -1.52
C LEU A 133 -5.02 -9.37 -2.67
N HIS A 134 -3.69 -9.26 -2.57
CA HIS A 134 -2.86 -8.50 -3.51
C HIS A 134 -1.82 -9.36 -4.22
N GLY A 135 -1.41 -8.95 -5.40
CA GLY A 135 -0.30 -9.54 -6.16
C GLY A 135 0.94 -8.66 -6.16
N GLN A 136 0.76 -7.34 -6.31
CA GLN A 136 1.86 -6.37 -6.15
C GLN A 136 2.29 -6.25 -4.69
N GLY A 137 3.57 -5.95 -4.47
CA GLY A 137 4.10 -5.61 -3.17
C GLY A 137 5.35 -4.76 -3.27
N ILE A 138 5.80 -4.19 -2.18
CA ILE A 138 6.98 -3.33 -2.14
C ILE A 138 8.23 -4.13 -2.51
N ALA A 139 8.94 -3.67 -3.55
CA ALA A 139 10.25 -4.17 -3.95
C ALA A 139 11.36 -3.35 -3.24
N ARG A 140 11.27 -2.03 -3.33
CA ARG A 140 12.16 -1.09 -2.65
C ARG A 140 11.30 -0.02 -1.98
N ALA A 141 11.43 0.10 -0.67
CA ALA A 141 10.80 1.19 0.05
C ALA A 141 11.41 2.54 -0.33
N ALA A 142 10.58 3.59 -0.40
CA ALA A 142 11.07 4.95 -0.56
C ALA A 142 11.93 5.38 0.64
N ALA A 143 12.81 6.37 0.45
CA ALA A 143 13.81 6.75 1.46
C ALA A 143 13.21 7.20 2.81
N ASN A 144 12.02 7.78 2.77
CA ASN A 144 11.27 8.23 3.95
C ASN A 144 10.18 7.25 4.41
N ILE A 145 10.11 6.05 3.81
CA ILE A 145 9.22 4.98 4.27
C ILE A 145 9.95 4.08 5.27
N VAL A 146 9.28 3.82 6.38
CA VAL A 146 9.71 2.81 7.37
C VAL A 146 8.76 1.62 7.26
N ILE A 147 9.33 0.43 7.08
CA ILE A 147 8.58 -0.82 7.14
C ILE A 147 8.43 -1.20 8.61
N ASP A 148 7.19 -1.25 9.09
CA ASP A 148 6.82 -1.49 10.48
C ASP A 148 6.18 -2.87 10.71
N GLY A 149 5.88 -3.60 9.65
CA GLY A 149 5.33 -4.96 9.75
C GLY A 149 5.56 -5.81 8.52
N HIS A 150 5.70 -7.12 8.76
CA HIS A 150 5.94 -8.11 7.71
C HIS A 150 5.05 -9.34 7.87
N ALA A 151 4.69 -9.93 6.74
CA ALA A 151 4.17 -11.30 6.66
C ALA A 151 5.27 -12.33 7.01
N PRO A 152 4.91 -13.62 7.27
CA PRO A 152 5.90 -14.65 7.62
C PRO A 152 6.96 -14.92 6.54
N ASP A 153 6.67 -14.60 5.28
CA ASP A 153 7.58 -14.72 4.15
C ASP A 153 8.46 -13.48 3.94
N GLY A 154 8.36 -12.49 4.84
CA GLY A 154 9.10 -11.24 4.80
C GLY A 154 8.51 -10.20 3.84
N THR A 155 7.31 -10.40 3.31
CA THR A 155 6.60 -9.37 2.53
C THR A 155 6.22 -8.19 3.44
N PRO A 156 6.56 -6.92 3.08
CA PRO A 156 6.10 -5.76 3.81
C PRO A 156 4.58 -5.61 3.78
N GLU A 157 3.95 -5.46 4.96
CA GLU A 157 2.50 -5.38 5.12
C GLU A 157 2.05 -4.14 5.91
N ALA A 158 2.98 -3.46 6.60
CA ALA A 158 2.72 -2.21 7.30
C ALA A 158 3.89 -1.25 7.10
N ILE A 159 3.56 -0.01 6.75
CA ILE A 159 4.54 1.06 6.55
C ILE A 159 4.03 2.36 7.18
N TYR A 160 4.95 3.27 7.45
CA TYR A 160 4.63 4.66 7.75
C TYR A 160 5.64 5.60 7.11
N VAL A 161 5.22 6.85 6.92
CA VAL A 161 6.10 7.91 6.42
C VAL A 161 6.85 8.51 7.59
N ARG A 162 8.18 8.41 7.58
CA ARG A 162 9.07 8.98 8.61
C ARG A 162 8.96 10.51 8.59
N ASP A 163 8.92 11.08 9.78
CA ASP A 163 8.93 12.53 10.01
C ASP A 163 7.80 13.29 9.29
N ALA A 164 6.73 12.58 8.87
CA ALA A 164 5.55 13.25 8.35
C ALA A 164 4.92 14.12 9.46
N PRO A 165 4.55 15.37 9.15
CA PRO A 165 3.93 16.25 10.15
C PRO A 165 2.55 15.76 10.61
N GLY A 166 1.90 14.90 9.83
CA GLY A 166 0.60 14.31 10.11
C GLY A 166 0.64 12.78 10.16
N PHE A 167 -0.54 12.18 10.40
CA PHE A 167 -0.74 10.73 10.36
C PHE A 167 -0.62 10.24 8.91
N ALA A 168 0.39 9.42 8.61
CA ALA A 168 0.73 8.96 7.26
C ALA A 168 1.12 7.46 7.28
N LEU A 169 0.13 6.57 7.09
CA LEU A 169 0.23 5.11 7.17
C LEU A 169 -0.23 4.41 5.89
#